data_b0ea8c84994feaff3b3567fc24cb549b
#
_entry.id   b0ea8c84994feaff3b3567fc24cb549b
#
_cell.length_a   1.000
_cell.length_b   1.000
_cell.length_c   1.000
_cell.angle_alpha   90.00
_cell.angle_beta   90.00
_cell.angle_gamma   90.00
#
_symmetry.space_group_name_H-M   'P 1'
#
loop_
_entity.id
_entity.type
_entity.pdbx_description
1 polymer ?
#
loop_
_entity_poly.entity_id
_entity_poly.type
_entity_poly.pdbx_seq_one_letter_code
_entity_poly.pdbx_strand_id
1 'polypeptide(L)'
;VIGEPRAEEAFAWYAKAAERGDGDAIFALGRCYKNGIGTEENPDKALEWFTKGAENNEPRCLTEMGLAYEYGSGIEENPHQAVEYMTKAAEQNYGYAQFKMGDYFFFGYGACPEDNKQAVEWYEKAVANDIPLAMLRMGEYYLYDYDKLNESEKAFSYFKKAAEAECYNEGLGICYEMGIGVEDNETEAFKYYTLAAGSGNVMSMY
;
A
#
# COMPACT_ATOMS: atom_id res chain seq x y z
N VAL A 1 10.70 26.05 -15.31
CA VAL A 1 9.54 26.47 -14.51
C VAL A 1 8.28 26.44 -15.39
N ILE A 2 7.74 25.23 -15.70
CA ILE A 2 6.53 25.04 -16.55
C ILE A 2 5.42 24.30 -15.78
N GLY A 3 5.52 24.19 -14.45
CA GLY A 3 4.62 23.37 -13.65
C GLY A 3 3.55 24.11 -12.84
N GLU A 4 3.82 25.33 -12.40
CA GLU A 4 3.00 26.03 -11.40
C GLU A 4 1.61 26.46 -11.88
N PRO A 5 1.43 27.10 -13.07
CA PRO A 5 0.10 27.54 -13.49
C PRO A 5 -0.91 26.39 -13.67
N ARG A 6 -0.44 25.22 -14.10
CA ARG A 6 -1.31 24.04 -14.30
C ARG A 6 -1.75 23.41 -12.99
N ALA A 7 -0.93 23.45 -11.94
CA ALA A 7 -1.26 22.92 -10.64
C ALA A 7 -2.34 23.79 -9.94
N GLU A 8 -2.21 25.12 -10.00
CA GLU A 8 -3.23 26.05 -9.45
C GLU A 8 -4.56 25.93 -10.21
N GLU A 9 -4.52 25.80 -11.54
CA GLU A 9 -5.73 25.57 -12.32
C GLU A 9 -6.39 24.24 -11.97
N ALA A 10 -5.62 23.15 -11.87
CA ALA A 10 -6.14 21.83 -11.46
C ALA A 10 -6.77 21.88 -10.07
N PHE A 11 -6.10 22.52 -9.10
CA PHE A 11 -6.64 22.75 -7.77
C PHE A 11 -7.99 23.48 -7.82
N ALA A 12 -8.10 24.56 -8.59
CA ALA A 12 -9.34 25.31 -8.73
C ALA A 12 -10.48 24.48 -9.35
N TRP A 13 -10.17 23.58 -10.27
CA TRP A 13 -11.16 22.66 -10.83
C TRP A 13 -11.59 21.58 -9.83
N TYR A 14 -10.63 20.99 -9.08
CA TYR A 14 -10.96 20.02 -8.03
C TYR A 14 -11.83 20.67 -6.94
N ALA A 15 -11.53 21.91 -6.53
CA ALA A 15 -12.34 22.61 -5.55
C ALA A 15 -13.80 22.75 -6.00
N LYS A 16 -14.04 23.22 -7.26
CA LYS A 16 -15.38 23.36 -7.81
C LYS A 16 -16.14 22.03 -7.93
N ALA A 17 -15.47 20.95 -8.30
CA ALA A 17 -16.08 19.64 -8.43
C ALA A 17 -16.36 19.02 -7.04
N ALA A 18 -15.42 19.16 -6.08
CA ALA A 18 -15.57 18.69 -4.72
C ALA A 18 -16.74 19.37 -3.97
N GLU A 19 -16.98 20.67 -4.19
CA GLU A 19 -18.13 21.39 -3.66
C GLU A 19 -19.47 20.81 -4.15
N ARG A 20 -19.48 20.15 -5.31
CA ARG A 20 -20.66 19.48 -5.86
C ARG A 20 -20.81 18.04 -5.41
N GLY A 21 -19.89 17.54 -4.56
CA GLY A 21 -19.91 16.19 -4.00
C GLY A 21 -19.25 15.14 -4.89
N ASP A 22 -18.45 15.52 -5.89
CA ASP A 22 -17.67 14.58 -6.69
C ASP A 22 -16.59 13.90 -5.84
N GLY A 23 -16.65 12.59 -5.67
CA GLY A 23 -15.76 11.82 -4.79
C GLY A 23 -14.31 11.86 -5.24
N ASP A 24 -14.07 11.76 -6.55
CA ASP A 24 -12.72 11.84 -7.11
C ASP A 24 -12.09 13.21 -6.86
N ALA A 25 -12.89 14.26 -7.01
CA ALA A 25 -12.43 15.63 -6.76
C ALA A 25 -12.22 15.90 -5.26
N ILE A 26 -13.07 15.37 -4.39
CA ILE A 26 -12.89 15.47 -2.92
C ILE A 26 -11.54 14.86 -2.51
N PHE A 27 -11.24 13.65 -2.97
CA PHE A 27 -9.95 13.00 -2.71
C PHE A 27 -8.79 13.79 -3.30
N ALA A 28 -8.89 14.22 -4.57
CA ALA A 28 -7.85 15.00 -5.23
C ALA A 28 -7.57 16.32 -4.51
N LEU A 29 -8.63 17.03 -4.04
CA LEU A 29 -8.51 18.27 -3.29
C LEU A 29 -7.85 18.06 -1.92
N GLY A 30 -8.23 16.99 -1.20
CA GLY A 30 -7.56 16.59 0.03
C GLY A 30 -6.06 16.36 -0.18
N ARG A 31 -5.68 15.65 -1.26
CA ARG A 31 -4.27 15.46 -1.63
C ARG A 31 -3.56 16.77 -2.00
N CYS A 32 -4.24 17.69 -2.68
CA CYS A 32 -3.67 19.00 -2.99
C CYS A 32 -3.28 19.75 -1.71
N TYR A 33 -4.15 19.77 -0.71
CA TYR A 33 -3.84 20.38 0.60
C TYR A 33 -2.77 19.59 1.37
N LYS A 34 -2.79 18.25 1.32
CA LYS A 34 -1.80 17.40 2.01
C LYS A 34 -0.38 17.62 1.49
N ASN A 35 -0.21 17.85 0.19
CA ASN A 35 1.09 17.90 -0.49
C ASN A 35 1.45 19.29 -1.06
N GLY A 36 0.63 20.33 -0.81
CA GLY A 36 0.89 21.67 -1.36
C GLY A 36 0.81 21.73 -2.90
N ILE A 37 -0.08 20.96 -3.54
CA ILE A 37 -0.20 20.91 -5.01
C ILE A 37 -1.17 22.00 -5.48
N GLY A 38 -0.66 23.05 -6.11
CA GLY A 38 -1.46 24.21 -6.57
C GLY A 38 -2.04 25.07 -5.43
N THR A 39 -1.64 24.83 -4.20
CA THR A 39 -1.99 25.56 -2.99
C THR A 39 -0.90 25.42 -1.95
N GLU A 40 -0.93 26.17 -0.87
CA GLU A 40 -0.08 25.92 0.29
C GLU A 40 -0.48 24.61 0.97
N GLU A 41 0.52 23.88 1.49
CA GLU A 41 0.29 22.69 2.30
C GLU A 41 -0.55 23.05 3.54
N ASN A 42 -1.61 22.29 3.77
CA ASN A 42 -2.51 22.48 4.90
C ASN A 42 -3.11 21.14 5.34
N PRO A 43 -2.47 20.44 6.29
CA PRO A 43 -2.91 19.14 6.78
C PRO A 43 -4.33 19.16 7.38
N ASP A 44 -4.71 20.25 8.05
CA ASP A 44 -6.04 20.37 8.66
C ASP A 44 -7.13 20.37 7.59
N LYS A 45 -6.95 21.17 6.52
CA LYS A 45 -7.87 21.18 5.40
C LYS A 45 -7.86 19.85 4.63
N ALA A 46 -6.71 19.19 4.51
CA ALA A 46 -6.66 17.87 3.93
C ALA A 46 -7.53 16.87 4.70
N LEU A 47 -7.42 16.88 6.05
CA LEU A 47 -8.22 16.03 6.92
C LEU A 47 -9.72 16.34 6.83
N GLU A 48 -10.11 17.62 6.75
CA GLU A 48 -11.50 18.03 6.54
C GLU A 48 -12.08 17.44 5.25
N TRP A 49 -11.33 17.51 4.15
CA TRP A 49 -11.77 16.95 2.87
C TRP A 49 -11.79 15.42 2.86
N PHE A 50 -10.81 14.75 3.48
CA PHE A 50 -10.83 13.30 3.62
C PHE A 50 -11.98 12.82 4.51
N THR A 51 -12.29 13.55 5.59
CA THR A 51 -13.47 13.26 6.42
C THR A 51 -14.76 13.35 5.61
N LYS A 52 -14.94 14.41 4.83
CA LYS A 52 -16.11 14.58 3.96
C LYS A 52 -16.22 13.48 2.90
N GLY A 53 -15.09 13.06 2.32
CA GLY A 53 -15.07 11.94 1.38
C GLY A 53 -15.38 10.60 2.04
N ALA A 54 -14.89 10.38 3.26
CA ALA A 54 -15.18 9.19 4.04
C ALA A 54 -16.66 9.11 4.47
N GLU A 55 -17.30 10.23 4.81
CA GLU A 55 -18.73 10.32 5.04
C GLU A 55 -19.55 9.94 3.81
N ASN A 56 -19.06 10.25 2.63
CA ASN A 56 -19.63 9.82 1.34
C ASN A 56 -19.20 8.40 0.93
N ASN A 57 -18.53 7.68 1.82
CA ASN A 57 -18.06 6.31 1.61
C ASN A 57 -17.06 6.15 0.44
N GLU A 58 -16.28 7.18 0.12
CA GLU A 58 -15.24 7.14 -0.91
C GLU A 58 -14.02 6.35 -0.39
N PRO A 59 -13.63 5.21 -1.03
CA PRO A 59 -12.67 4.26 -0.45
C PRO A 59 -11.26 4.83 -0.25
N ARG A 60 -10.80 5.77 -1.10
CA ARG A 60 -9.50 6.42 -0.93
C ARG A 60 -9.50 7.38 0.25
N CYS A 61 -10.62 8.09 0.46
CA CYS A 61 -10.77 8.97 1.62
C CYS A 61 -10.91 8.17 2.92
N LEU A 62 -11.64 7.05 2.90
CA LEU A 62 -11.67 6.11 4.02
C LEU A 62 -10.26 5.61 4.36
N THR A 63 -9.47 5.29 3.35
CA THR A 63 -8.06 4.86 3.53
C THR A 63 -7.21 5.97 4.15
N GLU A 64 -7.30 7.21 3.66
CA GLU A 64 -6.57 8.35 4.24
C GLU A 64 -6.97 8.61 5.70
N MET A 65 -8.26 8.45 6.04
CA MET A 65 -8.72 8.52 7.43
C MET A 65 -8.16 7.38 8.28
N GLY A 66 -8.13 6.16 7.75
CA GLY A 66 -7.49 5.02 8.41
C GLY A 66 -6.02 5.30 8.71
N LEU A 67 -5.27 5.81 7.74
CA LEU A 67 -3.87 6.20 7.91
C LEU A 67 -3.69 7.36 8.90
N ALA A 68 -4.60 8.35 8.88
CA ALA A 68 -4.56 9.45 9.83
C ALA A 68 -4.69 8.97 11.28
N TYR A 69 -5.61 8.02 11.55
CA TYR A 69 -5.75 7.40 12.87
C TYR A 69 -4.60 6.41 13.19
N GLU A 70 -3.99 5.75 12.21
CA GLU A 70 -2.85 4.86 12.42
C GLU A 70 -1.60 5.62 12.89
N TYR A 71 -1.35 6.80 12.30
CA TYR A 71 -0.13 7.58 12.55
C TYR A 71 -0.35 8.83 13.40
N GLY A 72 -1.56 9.11 13.84
CA GLY A 72 -1.87 10.33 14.58
C GLY A 72 -1.69 11.60 13.75
N SER A 73 -1.92 11.54 12.43
CA SER A 73 -1.65 12.65 11.51
C SER A 73 -2.81 13.65 11.49
N GLY A 74 -2.69 14.74 12.26
CA GLY A 74 -3.73 15.78 12.41
C GLY A 74 -4.91 15.35 13.29
N ILE A 75 -4.88 14.16 13.88
CA ILE A 75 -5.89 13.57 14.76
C ILE A 75 -5.20 12.69 15.80
N GLU A 76 -5.80 12.46 16.95
CA GLU A 76 -5.25 11.53 17.94
C GLU A 76 -5.20 10.11 17.39
N GLU A 77 -4.07 9.43 17.59
CA GLU A 77 -3.88 8.03 17.18
C GLU A 77 -4.96 7.13 17.81
N ASN A 78 -5.59 6.33 16.98
CA ASN A 78 -6.61 5.38 17.43
C ASN A 78 -6.58 4.11 16.54
N PRO A 79 -5.88 3.06 16.98
CA PRO A 79 -5.78 1.82 16.22
C PRO A 79 -7.12 1.15 15.88
N HIS A 80 -8.12 1.27 16.75
CA HIS A 80 -9.45 0.72 16.48
C HIS A 80 -10.17 1.47 15.34
N GLN A 81 -10.10 2.81 15.35
CA GLN A 81 -10.66 3.63 14.28
C GLN A 81 -9.90 3.41 12.96
N ALA A 82 -8.58 3.26 13.01
CA ALA A 82 -7.76 2.94 11.84
C ALA A 82 -8.26 1.65 11.17
N VAL A 83 -8.45 0.57 11.95
CA VAL A 83 -8.98 -0.71 11.44
C VAL A 83 -10.39 -0.55 10.89
N GLU A 84 -11.28 0.20 11.57
CA GLU A 84 -12.67 0.40 11.11
C GLU A 84 -12.72 1.09 9.73
N TYR A 85 -11.98 2.19 9.56
CA TYR A 85 -11.93 2.91 8.28
C TYR A 85 -11.29 2.07 7.19
N MET A 86 -10.21 1.36 7.51
CA MET A 86 -9.51 0.51 6.55
C MET A 86 -10.38 -0.67 6.10
N THR A 87 -11.14 -1.27 7.02
CA THR A 87 -12.10 -2.35 6.71
C THR A 87 -13.17 -1.87 5.72
N LYS A 88 -13.77 -0.70 5.96
CA LYS A 88 -14.78 -0.11 5.06
C LYS A 88 -14.24 0.10 3.64
N ALA A 89 -12.98 0.53 3.51
CA ALA A 89 -12.35 0.70 2.21
C ALA A 89 -12.02 -0.63 1.54
N ALA A 90 -11.51 -1.60 2.30
CA ALA A 90 -11.14 -2.94 1.80
C ALA A 90 -12.34 -3.75 1.33
N GLU A 91 -13.49 -3.63 2.01
CA GLU A 91 -14.76 -4.26 1.62
C GLU A 91 -15.31 -3.70 0.29
N GLN A 92 -14.94 -2.49 -0.08
CA GLN A 92 -15.22 -1.88 -1.39
C GLN A 92 -14.21 -2.29 -2.47
N ASN A 93 -13.43 -3.33 -2.22
CA ASN A 93 -12.42 -3.83 -3.14
C ASN A 93 -11.28 -2.84 -3.44
N TYR A 94 -10.98 -1.92 -2.52
CA TYR A 94 -9.86 -1.01 -2.67
C TYR A 94 -8.54 -1.73 -2.29
N GLY A 95 -7.71 -2.03 -3.29
CA GLY A 95 -6.56 -2.93 -3.16
C GLY A 95 -5.55 -2.51 -2.09
N TYR A 96 -5.22 -1.22 -1.96
CA TYR A 96 -4.30 -0.76 -0.93
C TYR A 96 -4.85 -0.94 0.49
N ALA A 97 -6.16 -0.73 0.69
CA ALA A 97 -6.80 -1.01 1.98
C ALA A 97 -6.82 -2.52 2.29
N GLN A 98 -7.01 -3.35 1.29
CA GLN A 98 -6.91 -4.82 1.45
C GLN A 98 -5.49 -5.24 1.85
N PHE A 99 -4.46 -4.66 1.24
CA PHE A 99 -3.07 -4.87 1.65
C PHE A 99 -2.85 -4.46 3.12
N LYS A 100 -3.32 -3.27 3.53
CA LYS A 100 -3.22 -2.80 4.92
C LYS A 100 -3.96 -3.70 5.90
N MET A 101 -5.13 -4.23 5.53
CA MET A 101 -5.84 -5.23 6.35
C MET A 101 -5.03 -6.51 6.50
N GLY A 102 -4.34 -6.95 5.45
CA GLY A 102 -3.38 -8.04 5.54
C GLY A 102 -2.27 -7.76 6.57
N ASP A 103 -1.64 -6.59 6.52
CA ASP A 103 -0.62 -6.18 7.50
C ASP A 103 -1.20 -6.11 8.93
N TYR A 104 -2.44 -5.62 9.11
CA TYR A 104 -3.06 -5.55 10.44
C TYR A 104 -3.28 -6.92 11.06
N PHE A 105 -3.69 -7.93 10.30
CA PHE A 105 -3.80 -9.31 10.79
C PHE A 105 -2.44 -9.98 10.92
N PHE A 106 -1.48 -9.66 10.07
CA PHE A 106 -0.14 -10.26 10.15
C PHE A 106 0.63 -9.83 11.39
N PHE A 107 0.52 -8.57 11.79
CA PHE A 107 1.22 -8.00 12.94
C PHE A 107 0.37 -7.88 14.21
N GLY A 108 -0.91 -8.17 14.15
CA GLY A 108 -1.82 -7.97 15.29
C GLY A 108 -2.01 -6.50 15.64
N TYR A 109 -2.70 -5.73 14.79
CA TYR A 109 -2.89 -4.28 14.98
C TYR A 109 -4.33 -3.90 15.33
N GLY A 110 -4.50 -3.04 16.34
CA GLY A 110 -5.80 -2.48 16.72
C GLY A 110 -6.79 -3.54 17.20
N ALA A 111 -7.89 -3.72 16.44
CA ALA A 111 -8.90 -4.75 16.69
C ALA A 111 -8.61 -6.10 16.00
N CYS A 112 -7.55 -6.16 15.18
CA CYS A 112 -7.15 -7.38 14.48
C CYS A 112 -6.17 -8.18 15.34
N PRO A 113 -6.53 -9.36 15.85
CA PRO A 113 -5.55 -10.27 16.45
C PRO A 113 -4.58 -10.77 15.39
N GLU A 114 -3.37 -11.14 15.79
CA GLU A 114 -2.43 -11.81 14.88
C GLU A 114 -3.05 -13.11 14.34
N ASP A 115 -3.23 -13.16 13.02
CA ASP A 115 -3.84 -14.27 12.30
C ASP A 115 -3.30 -14.35 10.88
N ASN A 116 -2.29 -15.18 10.69
CA ASN A 116 -1.63 -15.36 9.39
C ASN A 116 -2.59 -15.86 8.30
N LYS A 117 -3.61 -16.63 8.65
CA LYS A 117 -4.60 -17.11 7.68
C LYS A 117 -5.45 -15.97 7.15
N GLN A 118 -5.97 -15.11 8.02
CA GLN A 118 -6.70 -13.93 7.62
C GLN A 118 -5.81 -12.93 6.87
N ALA A 119 -4.55 -12.77 7.31
CA ALA A 119 -3.59 -11.93 6.59
C ALA A 119 -3.42 -12.38 5.13
N VAL A 120 -3.21 -13.67 4.90
CA VAL A 120 -3.09 -14.24 3.54
C VAL A 120 -4.36 -14.01 2.72
N GLU A 121 -5.55 -14.23 3.29
CA GLU A 121 -6.82 -14.00 2.59
C GLU A 121 -6.96 -12.54 2.11
N TRP A 122 -6.50 -11.57 2.91
CA TRP A 122 -6.51 -10.16 2.53
C TRP A 122 -5.41 -9.81 1.53
N TYR A 123 -4.20 -10.38 1.68
CA TYR A 123 -3.14 -10.20 0.69
C TYR A 123 -3.52 -10.78 -0.67
N GLU A 124 -4.18 -11.94 -0.73
CA GLU A 124 -4.67 -12.52 -1.98
C GLU A 124 -5.65 -11.59 -2.71
N LYS A 125 -6.57 -10.95 -1.98
CA LYS A 125 -7.47 -9.92 -2.54
C LYS A 125 -6.70 -8.72 -3.08
N ALA A 126 -5.69 -8.25 -2.34
CA ALA A 126 -4.84 -7.13 -2.77
C ALA A 126 -3.98 -7.51 -3.99
N VAL A 127 -3.47 -8.74 -4.06
CA VAL A 127 -2.77 -9.28 -5.24
C VAL A 127 -3.70 -9.31 -6.46
N ALA A 128 -4.97 -9.68 -6.28
CA ALA A 128 -5.96 -9.65 -7.36
C ALA A 128 -6.28 -8.22 -7.86
N ASN A 129 -5.97 -7.21 -7.07
CA ASN A 129 -6.00 -5.78 -7.44
C ASN A 129 -4.62 -5.23 -7.83
N ASP A 130 -3.69 -6.09 -8.21
CA ASP A 130 -2.35 -5.75 -8.70
C ASP A 130 -1.53 -4.88 -7.72
N ILE A 131 -1.67 -5.08 -6.39
CA ILE A 131 -0.89 -4.35 -5.39
C ILE A 131 0.49 -5.00 -5.22
N PRO A 132 1.59 -4.35 -5.63
CA PRO A 132 2.93 -4.94 -5.62
C PRO A 132 3.43 -5.28 -4.21
N LEU A 133 3.08 -4.46 -3.22
CA LEU A 133 3.41 -4.71 -1.81
C LEU A 133 2.75 -5.98 -1.27
N ALA A 134 1.53 -6.30 -1.70
CA ALA A 134 0.87 -7.55 -1.33
C ALA A 134 1.56 -8.76 -1.98
N MET A 135 2.02 -8.63 -3.23
CA MET A 135 2.81 -9.67 -3.88
C MET A 135 4.12 -9.92 -3.13
N LEU A 136 4.79 -8.85 -2.68
CA LEU A 136 6.00 -8.92 -1.87
C LEU A 136 5.74 -9.66 -0.55
N ARG A 137 4.70 -9.27 0.21
CA ARG A 137 4.31 -9.93 1.47
C ARG A 137 3.98 -11.41 1.27
N MET A 138 3.30 -11.76 0.19
CA MET A 138 3.02 -13.16 -0.14
C MET A 138 4.31 -13.94 -0.45
N GLY A 139 5.26 -13.32 -1.16
CA GLY A 139 6.58 -13.91 -1.38
C GLY A 139 7.32 -14.18 -0.06
N GLU A 140 7.35 -13.18 0.83
CA GLU A 140 7.94 -13.30 2.17
C GLU A 140 7.26 -14.37 3.02
N TYR A 141 5.94 -14.41 3.00
CA TYR A 141 5.17 -15.41 3.74
C TYR A 141 5.54 -16.85 3.33
N TYR A 142 5.61 -17.13 2.03
CA TYR A 142 6.01 -18.46 1.54
C TYR A 142 7.51 -18.73 1.69
N LEU A 143 8.34 -17.70 1.80
CA LEU A 143 9.79 -17.85 2.01
C LEU A 143 10.12 -18.25 3.46
N TYR A 144 9.45 -17.62 4.45
CA TYR A 144 9.81 -17.72 5.87
C TYR A 144 8.91 -18.65 6.68
N ASP A 145 7.78 -19.11 6.15
CA ASP A 145 6.92 -20.07 6.82
C ASP A 145 7.50 -21.49 6.71
N TYR A 146 8.13 -21.97 7.78
CA TYR A 146 8.76 -23.29 7.85
C TYR A 146 7.81 -24.45 7.52
N ASP A 147 6.51 -24.30 7.78
CA ASP A 147 5.50 -25.31 7.44
C ASP A 147 5.22 -25.39 5.93
N LYS A 148 5.73 -24.42 5.15
CA LYS A 148 5.50 -24.25 3.71
C LYS A 148 6.74 -24.43 2.84
N LEU A 149 7.79 -25.05 3.35
CA LEU A 149 9.02 -25.37 2.58
C LEU A 149 8.74 -26.10 1.25
N ASN A 150 7.60 -26.78 1.15
CA ASN A 150 7.17 -27.43 -0.10
C ASN A 150 6.50 -26.47 -1.10
N GLU A 151 6.33 -25.18 -0.76
CA GLU A 151 5.67 -24.16 -1.59
C GLU A 151 6.65 -23.09 -2.09
N SER A 152 7.94 -23.43 -2.14
CA SER A 152 9.02 -22.53 -2.58
C SER A 152 8.81 -21.93 -3.99
N GLU A 153 8.14 -22.68 -4.89
CA GLU A 153 7.76 -22.18 -6.20
C GLU A 153 6.76 -21.00 -6.12
N LYS A 154 5.90 -21.00 -5.08
CA LYS A 154 4.99 -19.87 -4.87
C LYS A 154 5.74 -18.63 -4.41
N ALA A 155 6.71 -18.76 -3.49
CA ALA A 155 7.56 -17.65 -3.08
C ALA A 155 8.23 -16.99 -4.29
N PHE A 156 8.89 -17.79 -5.12
CA PHE A 156 9.50 -17.31 -6.36
C PHE A 156 8.51 -16.63 -7.30
N SER A 157 7.33 -17.23 -7.50
CA SER A 157 6.28 -16.67 -8.37
C SER A 157 5.80 -15.30 -7.89
N TYR A 158 5.58 -15.12 -6.57
CA TYR A 158 5.14 -13.85 -6.01
C TYR A 158 6.23 -12.78 -6.07
N PHE A 159 7.49 -13.11 -5.75
CA PHE A 159 8.59 -12.17 -5.90
C PHE A 159 8.80 -11.76 -7.36
N LYS A 160 8.61 -12.69 -8.31
CA LYS A 160 8.65 -12.36 -9.73
C LYS A 160 7.58 -11.35 -10.12
N LYS A 161 6.33 -11.54 -9.69
CA LYS A 161 5.24 -10.58 -9.93
C LYS A 161 5.53 -9.22 -9.30
N ALA A 162 6.04 -9.18 -8.07
CA ALA A 162 6.39 -7.94 -7.39
C ALA A 162 7.50 -7.17 -8.12
N ALA A 163 8.52 -7.88 -8.60
CA ALA A 163 9.62 -7.30 -9.37
C ALA A 163 9.16 -6.75 -10.73
N GLU A 164 8.26 -7.45 -11.42
CA GLU A 164 7.67 -7.01 -12.69
C GLU A 164 6.78 -5.78 -12.53
N ALA A 165 6.10 -5.63 -11.38
CA ALA A 165 5.20 -4.53 -11.11
C ALA A 165 5.92 -3.25 -10.67
N GLU A 166 6.83 -3.31 -9.69
CA GLU A 166 7.48 -2.12 -9.11
C GLU A 166 8.97 -2.30 -8.75
N CYS A 167 9.67 -3.19 -9.44
CA CYS A 167 11.11 -3.36 -9.24
C CYS A 167 11.53 -3.82 -7.83
N TYR A 168 10.71 -4.57 -7.10
CA TYR A 168 11.08 -5.24 -5.85
C TYR A 168 11.93 -6.48 -6.14
N ASN A 169 13.21 -6.27 -6.45
CA ASN A 169 14.09 -7.31 -7.01
C ASN A 169 14.81 -8.17 -5.95
N GLU A 170 14.90 -7.72 -4.69
CA GLU A 170 15.69 -8.39 -3.65
C GLU A 170 15.22 -9.82 -3.39
N GLY A 171 13.90 -10.04 -3.30
CA GLY A 171 13.33 -11.39 -3.12
C GLY A 171 13.71 -12.39 -4.22
N LEU A 172 13.82 -11.92 -5.47
CA LEU A 172 14.33 -12.76 -6.56
C LEU A 172 15.83 -13.05 -6.40
N GLY A 173 16.61 -12.07 -5.95
CA GLY A 173 18.02 -12.28 -5.61
C GLY A 173 18.19 -13.41 -4.61
N ILE A 174 17.41 -13.40 -3.51
CA ILE A 174 17.39 -14.45 -2.48
C ILE A 174 16.98 -15.81 -3.08
N CYS A 175 15.94 -15.84 -3.91
CA CYS A 175 15.48 -17.07 -4.54
C CYS A 175 16.56 -17.73 -5.41
N TYR A 176 17.25 -16.96 -6.24
CA TYR A 176 18.34 -17.48 -7.07
C TYR A 176 19.60 -17.83 -6.26
N GLU A 177 19.91 -17.13 -5.18
CA GLU A 177 21.04 -17.44 -4.31
C GLU A 177 20.84 -18.76 -3.57
N MET A 178 19.63 -18.99 -3.05
CA MET A 178 19.32 -20.13 -2.18
C MET A 178 18.63 -21.30 -2.91
N GLY A 179 18.34 -21.17 -4.20
CA GLY A 179 17.61 -22.20 -4.95
C GLY A 179 16.14 -22.34 -4.50
N ILE A 180 15.48 -21.25 -4.14
CA ILE A 180 14.10 -21.26 -3.64
C ILE A 180 13.11 -21.16 -4.80
N GLY A 181 12.45 -22.26 -5.12
CA GLY A 181 11.46 -22.34 -6.19
C GLY A 181 12.06 -22.22 -7.61
N VAL A 182 13.38 -22.17 -7.72
CA VAL A 182 14.15 -22.08 -8.96
C VAL A 182 15.51 -22.74 -8.72
N GLU A 183 16.20 -23.18 -9.78
CA GLU A 183 17.58 -23.63 -9.68
C GLU A 183 18.49 -22.48 -9.26
N ASP A 184 19.42 -22.76 -8.32
CA ASP A 184 20.37 -21.77 -7.84
C ASP A 184 21.25 -21.21 -8.97
N ASN A 185 21.45 -19.91 -8.96
CA ASN A 185 22.21 -19.20 -10.00
C ASN A 185 22.81 -17.90 -9.46
N GLU A 186 24.09 -17.94 -9.11
CA GLU A 186 24.82 -16.79 -8.57
C GLU A 186 24.82 -15.56 -9.50
N THR A 187 24.83 -15.79 -10.83
CA THR A 187 24.83 -14.71 -11.82
C THR A 187 23.48 -13.96 -11.82
N GLU A 188 22.38 -14.70 -11.81
CA GLU A 188 21.04 -14.09 -11.72
C GLU A 188 20.83 -13.46 -10.34
N ALA A 189 21.27 -14.10 -9.24
CA ALA A 189 21.21 -13.51 -7.91
C ALA A 189 21.92 -12.15 -7.86
N PHE A 190 23.17 -12.08 -8.33
CA PHE A 190 23.92 -10.83 -8.40
C PHE A 190 23.23 -9.75 -9.23
N LYS A 191 22.66 -10.13 -10.37
CA LYS A 191 21.89 -9.22 -11.24
C LYS A 191 20.70 -8.60 -10.48
N TYR A 192 19.90 -9.43 -9.80
CA TYR A 192 18.71 -8.94 -9.07
C TYR A 192 19.08 -8.10 -7.85
N TYR A 193 20.13 -8.45 -7.11
CA TYR A 193 20.65 -7.59 -6.04
C TYR A 193 21.18 -6.25 -6.57
N THR A 194 21.83 -6.24 -7.73
CA THR A 194 22.30 -4.99 -8.36
C THR A 194 21.10 -4.10 -8.77
N LEU A 195 20.03 -4.70 -9.32
CA LEU A 195 18.80 -3.98 -9.64
C LEU A 195 18.11 -3.43 -8.38
N ALA A 196 18.04 -4.21 -7.31
CA ALA A 196 17.49 -3.77 -6.03
C ALA A 196 18.27 -2.57 -5.47
N ALA A 197 19.58 -2.63 -5.45
CA ALA A 197 20.45 -1.53 -5.00
C ALA A 197 20.28 -0.26 -5.86
N GLY A 198 20.05 -0.41 -7.17
CA GLY A 198 19.86 0.71 -8.09
C GLY A 198 18.49 1.37 -7.98
N SER A 199 17.46 0.62 -7.59
CA SER A 199 16.10 1.14 -7.44
C SER A 199 15.84 1.86 -6.11
N GLY A 200 16.74 1.72 -5.13
CA GLY A 200 16.53 2.25 -3.77
C GLY A 200 15.42 1.53 -2.97
N ASN A 201 14.77 0.54 -3.56
CA ASN A 201 13.75 -0.30 -2.92
C ASN A 201 14.43 -1.50 -2.24
N VAL A 202 15.16 -1.24 -1.17
CA VAL A 202 15.75 -2.29 -0.33
C VAL A 202 14.67 -2.73 0.67
N MET A 203 14.35 -4.02 0.68
CA MET A 203 13.56 -4.60 1.77
C MET A 203 14.28 -4.34 3.08
N SER A 204 13.65 -3.63 4.02
CA SER A 204 14.11 -3.67 5.41
C SER A 204 13.72 -5.04 5.95
N MET A 205 14.65 -5.97 5.91
CA MET A 205 14.55 -7.21 6.66
C MET A 205 14.76 -6.90 8.14
N TYR A 206 13.68 -6.59 8.86
CA TYR A 206 13.64 -6.56 10.31
C TYR A 206 12.35 -7.19 10.81
#